data_4ab3215034f6e38449bbd6cade7ea31b
#
_entry.id   4ab3215034f6e38449bbd6cade7ea31b
#
_cell.length_a   1.000
_cell.length_b   1.000
_cell.length_c   1.000
_cell.angle_alpha   90.00
_cell.angle_beta   90.00
_cell.angle_gamma   90.00
#
_symmetry.space_group_name_H-M   'P 1'
#
loop_
_entity.id
_entity.type
_entity.pdbx_description
1 polymer ?
#
loop_
_entity_poly.entity_id
_entity_poly.type
_entity_poly.pdbx_seq_one_letter_code
_entity_poly.pdbx_strand_id
1 'polypeptide(L)'
;MPKLLVVDDEQDICEFVKSFLQERGYQVLTALNGDDAITIAKNEKPELILLDIKMKGMDGIATLKHLKEMNKKQKVIMVTALNDQDRMDEAKKLGVCDYITKPLMLDYLEQAIEKNLKL
;
A
#
# COMPACT_ATOMS: atom_id res chain seq x y z
N MET A 1 -11.00 4.19 -14.29
CA MET A 1 -10.67 3.14 -13.33
C MET A 1 -9.39 3.49 -12.58
N PRO A 2 -9.45 3.66 -11.27
CA PRO A 2 -8.21 3.91 -10.51
C PRO A 2 -7.26 2.72 -10.58
N LYS A 3 -5.99 3.02 -10.66
CA LYS A 3 -4.93 2.01 -10.67
C LYS A 3 -4.32 1.93 -9.28
N LEU A 4 -4.31 0.74 -8.69
CA LEU A 4 -3.80 0.49 -7.35
C LEU A 4 -2.60 -0.44 -7.41
N LEU A 5 -1.66 -0.25 -6.49
CA LEU A 5 -0.53 -1.15 -6.31
C LEU A 5 -0.63 -1.75 -4.91
N VAL A 6 -0.59 -3.07 -4.82
CA VAL A 6 -0.61 -3.80 -3.54
C VAL A 6 0.77 -4.40 -3.32
N VAL A 7 1.40 -4.04 -2.20
CA VAL A 7 2.76 -4.48 -1.87
C VAL A 7 2.73 -5.29 -0.58
N ASP A 8 3.04 -6.58 -0.69
CA ASP A 8 3.10 -7.51 0.44
C ASP A 8 4.01 -8.66 0.03
N ASP A 9 4.85 -9.15 0.93
CA ASP A 9 5.78 -10.23 0.60
C ASP A 9 5.11 -11.61 0.57
N GLU A 10 3.84 -11.69 0.95
CA GLU A 10 3.05 -12.92 0.86
C GLU A 10 2.21 -12.89 -0.42
N GLN A 11 2.56 -13.74 -1.36
CA GLN A 11 1.90 -13.78 -2.67
C GLN A 11 0.40 -14.06 -2.55
N ASP A 12 0.01 -14.95 -1.63
CA ASP A 12 -1.40 -15.29 -1.43
C ASP A 12 -2.21 -14.07 -0.98
N ILE A 13 -1.65 -13.23 -0.12
CA ILE A 13 -2.31 -12.00 0.32
C ILE A 13 -2.47 -11.05 -0.86
N CYS A 14 -1.42 -10.87 -1.65
CA CYS A 14 -1.48 -10.01 -2.85
C CYS A 14 -2.59 -10.47 -3.80
N GLU A 15 -2.67 -11.75 -4.08
CA GLU A 15 -3.66 -12.29 -5.00
C GLU A 15 -5.07 -12.16 -4.46
N PHE A 16 -5.25 -12.41 -3.17
CA PHE A 16 -6.54 -12.30 -2.52
C PHE A 16 -7.06 -10.85 -2.56
N VAL A 17 -6.23 -9.90 -2.20
CA VAL A 17 -6.59 -8.49 -2.21
C VAL A 17 -6.83 -8.01 -3.66
N LYS A 18 -5.99 -8.44 -4.58
CA LYS A 18 -6.14 -8.10 -6.00
C LYS A 18 -7.48 -8.57 -6.54
N SER A 19 -7.84 -9.82 -6.29
CA SER A 19 -9.12 -10.37 -6.77
C SER A 19 -10.30 -9.58 -6.21
N PHE A 20 -10.26 -9.27 -4.92
CA PHE A 20 -11.31 -8.52 -4.26
C PHE A 20 -11.49 -7.14 -4.91
N LEU A 21 -10.39 -6.42 -5.12
CA LEU A 21 -10.44 -5.08 -5.65
C LEU A 21 -10.78 -5.04 -7.14
N GLN A 22 -10.31 -6.03 -7.90
CA GLN A 22 -10.67 -6.13 -9.32
C GLN A 22 -12.18 -6.31 -9.52
N GLU A 23 -12.82 -7.07 -8.66
CA GLU A 23 -14.27 -7.25 -8.71
C GLU A 23 -15.01 -5.94 -8.48
N ARG A 24 -14.38 -4.97 -7.83
CA ARG A 24 -14.98 -3.66 -7.58
C ARG A 24 -14.60 -2.61 -8.62
N GLY A 25 -13.95 -3.03 -9.69
CA GLY A 25 -13.65 -2.15 -10.82
C GLY A 25 -12.30 -1.46 -10.77
N TYR A 26 -11.43 -1.82 -9.82
CA TYR A 26 -10.08 -1.24 -9.78
C TYR A 26 -9.13 -2.01 -10.67
N GLN A 27 -8.17 -1.32 -11.25
CA GLN A 27 -7.04 -1.94 -11.91
C GLN A 27 -5.97 -2.16 -10.84
N VAL A 28 -5.51 -3.40 -10.67
CA VAL A 28 -4.62 -3.74 -9.54
C VAL A 28 -3.33 -4.37 -10.02
N LEU A 29 -2.22 -3.80 -9.57
CA LEU A 29 -0.87 -4.34 -9.75
C LEU A 29 -0.38 -4.83 -8.40
N THR A 30 0.53 -5.79 -8.40
CA THR A 30 1.10 -6.34 -7.16
C THR A 30 2.61 -6.32 -7.21
N ALA A 31 3.23 -6.19 -6.04
CA ALA A 31 4.67 -6.32 -5.86
C ALA A 31 4.92 -7.13 -4.58
N LEU A 32 5.95 -7.96 -4.59
CA LEU A 32 6.26 -8.83 -3.45
C LEU A 32 7.41 -8.29 -2.58
N ASN A 33 7.97 -7.15 -2.95
CA ASN A 33 9.05 -6.53 -2.20
C ASN A 33 9.13 -5.04 -2.52
N GLY A 34 9.95 -4.32 -1.75
CA GLY A 34 10.06 -2.87 -1.90
C GLY A 34 10.69 -2.43 -3.22
N ASP A 35 11.71 -3.15 -3.68
CA ASP A 35 12.39 -2.80 -4.94
C ASP A 35 11.44 -2.89 -6.13
N ASP A 36 10.67 -3.97 -6.21
CA ASP A 36 9.68 -4.13 -7.26
C ASP A 36 8.59 -3.08 -7.16
N ALA A 37 8.17 -2.76 -5.93
CA ALA A 37 7.16 -1.72 -5.72
C ALA A 37 7.62 -0.37 -6.26
N ILE A 38 8.86 -0.01 -6.02
CA ILE A 38 9.43 1.25 -6.49
C ILE A 38 9.46 1.27 -8.02
N THR A 39 9.92 0.18 -8.63
CA THR A 39 9.98 0.07 -10.08
C THR A 39 8.59 0.19 -10.71
N ILE A 40 7.62 -0.53 -10.17
CA ILE A 40 6.24 -0.50 -10.67
C ILE A 40 5.63 0.89 -10.48
N ALA A 41 5.84 1.50 -9.32
CA ALA A 41 5.30 2.83 -9.05
C ALA A 41 5.85 3.87 -10.03
N LYS A 42 7.14 3.77 -10.36
CA LYS A 42 7.78 4.66 -11.32
C LYS A 42 7.20 4.51 -12.72
N ASN A 43 6.99 3.27 -13.15
CA ASN A 43 6.56 2.98 -14.52
C ASN A 43 5.05 3.08 -14.72
N GLU A 44 4.27 2.67 -13.73
CA GLU A 44 2.81 2.57 -13.84
C GLU A 44 2.05 3.72 -13.19
N LYS A 45 2.69 4.46 -12.32
CA LYS A 45 2.11 5.63 -11.64
C LYS A 45 0.74 5.34 -11.02
N PRO A 46 0.67 4.39 -10.07
CA PRO A 46 -0.61 4.07 -9.45
C PRO A 46 -1.16 5.24 -8.66
N GLU A 47 -2.48 5.35 -8.60
CA GLU A 47 -3.13 6.43 -7.87
C GLU A 47 -3.03 6.24 -6.36
N LEU A 48 -2.95 4.98 -5.92
CA LEU A 48 -2.84 4.65 -4.51
C LEU A 48 -2.05 3.36 -4.33
N ILE A 49 -1.22 3.31 -3.30
CA ILE A 49 -0.40 2.14 -2.97
C ILE A 49 -0.79 1.63 -1.59
N LEU A 50 -1.08 0.33 -1.50
CA LEU A 50 -1.23 -0.38 -0.23
C LEU A 50 0.12 -1.01 0.08
N LEU A 51 0.72 -0.65 1.20
CA LEU A 51 2.10 -1.03 1.50
C LEU A 51 2.19 -1.67 2.87
N ASP A 52 2.60 -2.94 2.91
CA ASP A 52 2.86 -3.62 4.18
C ASP A 52 4.14 -3.08 4.80
N ILE A 53 4.10 -2.81 6.09
CA ILE A 53 5.28 -2.33 6.82
C ILE A 53 6.34 -3.43 6.93
N LYS A 54 5.92 -4.66 7.27
CA LYS A 54 6.86 -5.76 7.48
C LYS A 54 7.05 -6.56 6.20
N MET A 55 8.20 -6.42 5.59
CA MET A 55 8.58 -7.21 4.41
C MET A 55 10.02 -7.64 4.52
N LYS A 56 10.35 -8.74 3.88
CA LYS A 56 11.74 -9.21 3.77
C LYS A 56 12.51 -8.29 2.83
N GLY A 57 13.78 -8.07 3.15
CA GLY A 57 14.63 -7.17 2.37
C GLY A 57 14.37 -5.72 2.75
N MET A 58 14.08 -4.87 1.78
CA MET A 58 13.74 -3.48 2.05
C MET A 58 12.39 -3.43 2.77
N ASP A 59 12.36 -2.89 3.99
CA ASP A 59 11.12 -2.86 4.76
C ASP A 59 10.16 -1.78 4.23
N GLY A 60 8.92 -1.81 4.76
CA GLY A 60 7.87 -0.91 4.28
C GLY A 60 8.20 0.56 4.51
N ILE A 61 8.88 0.90 5.60
CA ILE A 61 9.23 2.29 5.88
C ILE A 61 10.27 2.80 4.88
N ALA A 62 11.30 2.00 4.59
CA ALA A 62 12.30 2.37 3.59
C ALA A 62 11.66 2.51 2.20
N THR A 63 10.76 1.60 1.87
CA THR A 63 10.01 1.67 0.61
C THR A 63 9.17 2.95 0.54
N LEU A 64 8.45 3.26 1.60
CA LEU A 64 7.63 4.48 1.68
C LEU A 64 8.47 5.72 1.45
N LYS A 65 9.63 5.78 2.08
CA LYS A 65 10.53 6.92 1.94
C LYS A 65 10.93 7.13 0.48
N HIS A 66 11.32 6.06 -0.20
CA HIS A 66 11.66 6.12 -1.62
C HIS A 66 10.48 6.57 -2.48
N LEU A 67 9.29 6.02 -2.21
CA LEU A 67 8.09 6.38 -2.97
C LEU A 67 7.77 7.87 -2.82
N LYS A 68 7.86 8.39 -1.61
CA LYS A 68 7.58 9.81 -1.35
C LYS A 68 8.65 10.72 -1.92
N GLU A 69 9.90 10.27 -1.99
CA GLU A 69 10.95 11.03 -2.66
C GLU A 69 10.71 11.14 -4.16
N MET A 70 10.18 10.10 -4.78
CA MET A 70 9.83 10.11 -6.20
C MET A 70 8.62 10.99 -6.50
N ASN A 71 7.63 10.98 -5.60
CA ASN A 71 6.39 11.74 -5.78
C ASN A 71 5.79 12.06 -4.41
N LYS A 72 5.93 13.30 -3.99
CA LYS A 72 5.43 13.73 -2.68
C LYS A 72 3.92 13.61 -2.53
N LYS A 73 3.19 13.62 -3.65
CA LYS A 73 1.73 13.52 -3.66
C LYS A 73 1.23 12.10 -3.73
N GLN A 74 2.12 11.12 -3.81
CA GLN A 74 1.73 9.72 -3.89
C GLN A 74 0.91 9.33 -2.66
N LYS A 75 -0.29 8.80 -2.90
CA LYS A 75 -1.14 8.30 -1.82
C LYS A 75 -0.69 6.90 -1.44
N VAL A 76 -0.39 6.72 -0.16
CA VAL A 76 0.04 5.44 0.39
C VAL A 76 -0.77 5.14 1.64
N ILE A 77 -1.38 3.96 1.68
CA ILE A 77 -2.02 3.42 2.88
C ILE A 77 -1.09 2.35 3.43
N MET A 78 -0.65 2.52 4.67
CA MET A 78 0.20 1.52 5.31
C MET A 78 -0.64 0.43 5.94
N VAL A 79 -0.19 -0.81 5.81
CA VAL A 79 -0.78 -1.96 6.48
C VAL A 79 0.20 -2.40 7.57
N THR A 80 -0.25 -2.44 8.82
CA THR A 80 0.64 -2.62 9.96
C THR A 80 0.07 -3.57 10.99
N ALA A 81 0.96 -4.18 11.78
CA ALA A 81 0.55 -4.96 12.94
C ALA A 81 0.12 -4.02 14.08
N LEU A 82 -0.79 -4.50 14.91
CA LEU A 82 -1.38 -3.69 15.98
C LEU A 82 -0.35 -3.13 16.96
N ASN A 83 0.76 -3.84 17.17
CA ASN A 83 1.77 -3.49 18.16
C ASN A 83 2.99 -2.77 17.57
N ASP A 84 2.89 -2.24 16.36
CA ASP A 84 4.04 -1.62 15.68
C ASP A 84 3.90 -0.09 15.66
N GLN A 85 3.73 0.51 16.83
CA GLN A 85 3.44 1.94 16.95
C GLN A 85 4.61 2.82 16.48
N ASP A 86 5.85 2.42 16.74
CA ASP A 86 7.01 3.22 16.36
C ASP A 86 7.10 3.38 14.84
N ARG A 87 6.88 2.30 14.10
CA ARG A 87 6.90 2.35 12.64
C ARG A 87 5.71 3.13 12.10
N MET A 88 4.55 3.00 12.76
CA MET A 88 3.37 3.75 12.38
C MET A 88 3.60 5.26 12.53
N ASP A 89 4.23 5.67 13.62
CA ASP A 89 4.56 7.08 13.85
C ASP A 89 5.53 7.59 12.79
N GLU A 90 6.50 6.79 12.41
CA GLU A 90 7.44 7.16 11.35
C GLU A 90 6.73 7.28 10.00
N ALA A 91 5.83 6.36 9.69
CA ALA A 91 5.04 6.42 8.46
C ALA A 91 4.20 7.70 8.39
N LYS A 92 3.60 8.09 9.51
CA LYS A 92 2.81 9.33 9.56
C LYS A 92 3.67 10.55 9.27
N LYS A 93 4.89 10.59 9.79
CA LYS A 93 5.82 11.68 9.51
C LYS A 93 6.21 11.73 8.05
N LEU A 94 6.24 10.59 7.37
CA LEU A 94 6.56 10.52 5.96
C LEU A 94 5.37 10.85 5.06
N GLY A 95 4.20 11.06 5.63
CA GLY A 95 3.06 11.56 4.87
C GLY A 95 2.13 10.52 4.29
N VAL A 96 1.96 9.35 4.95
CA VAL A 96 0.94 8.40 4.52
C VAL A 96 -0.44 9.03 4.67
N CYS A 97 -1.34 8.69 3.77
CA CYS A 97 -2.69 9.26 3.83
C CYS A 97 -3.60 8.48 4.78
N ASP A 98 -3.25 7.23 5.10
CA ASP A 98 -4.04 6.42 6.01
C ASP A 98 -3.23 5.19 6.43
N TYR A 99 -3.73 4.44 7.42
CA TYR A 99 -3.13 3.17 7.81
C TYR A 99 -4.23 2.21 8.24
N ILE A 100 -3.97 0.91 8.06
CA ILE A 100 -4.89 -0.15 8.40
C ILE A 100 -4.13 -1.17 9.25
N THR A 101 -4.71 -1.57 10.39
CA THR A 101 -4.10 -2.60 11.23
C THR A 101 -4.55 -3.99 10.79
N LYS A 102 -3.64 -4.96 10.87
CA LYS A 102 -3.97 -6.37 10.61
C LYS A 102 -4.78 -6.94 11.76
N PRO A 103 -5.69 -7.88 11.52
CA PRO A 103 -5.97 -8.55 10.25
C PRO A 103 -6.70 -7.64 9.26
N LEU A 104 -6.45 -7.87 7.98
CA LEU A 104 -6.98 -7.02 6.91
C LEU A 104 -8.45 -7.36 6.65
N MET A 105 -9.34 -6.50 7.10
CA MET A 105 -10.78 -6.65 6.88
C MET A 105 -11.14 -6.00 5.54
N LEU A 106 -11.68 -6.77 4.62
CA LEU A 106 -11.90 -6.30 3.24
C LEU A 106 -12.86 -5.11 3.17
N ASP A 107 -13.92 -5.12 3.96
CA ASP A 107 -14.87 -3.99 3.96
C ASP A 107 -14.20 -2.70 4.42
N TYR A 108 -13.38 -2.81 5.44
CA TYR A 108 -12.63 -1.66 5.96
C TYR A 108 -11.62 -1.17 4.93
N LEU A 109 -10.95 -2.10 4.26
CA LEU A 109 -10.00 -1.77 3.20
C LEU A 109 -10.68 -1.00 2.07
N GLU A 110 -11.83 -1.48 1.63
CA GLU A 110 -12.58 -0.82 0.56
C GLU A 110 -12.96 0.62 0.95
N GLN A 111 -13.46 0.79 2.16
CA GLN A 111 -13.82 2.12 2.67
C GLN A 111 -12.62 3.05 2.72
N ALA A 112 -11.46 2.56 3.17
CA ALA A 112 -10.26 3.37 3.25
C ALA A 112 -9.78 3.79 1.87
N ILE A 113 -9.86 2.89 0.89
CA ILE A 113 -9.46 3.22 -0.49
C ILE A 113 -10.41 4.28 -1.07
N GLU A 114 -11.70 4.09 -0.94
CA GLU A 114 -12.68 5.05 -1.47
C GLU A 114 -12.50 6.43 -0.84
N LYS A 115 -12.34 6.48 0.47
CA LYS A 115 -12.15 7.73 1.20
C LYS A 115 -10.91 8.48 0.70
N ASN A 116 -9.81 7.77 0.49
CA ASN A 116 -8.55 8.40 0.12
C ASN A 116 -8.45 8.73 -1.37
N LEU A 117 -9.19 8.04 -2.22
CA LEU A 117 -9.31 8.39 -3.63
C LEU A 117 -10.40 9.43 -3.89
N LYS A 118 -11.26 9.67 -2.92
CA LYS A 118 -12.39 10.60 -3.01
C LYS A 118 -13.36 10.23 -4.14
N LEU A 119 -13.68 8.95 -4.17
CA LEU A 119 -14.65 8.45 -5.15
C LEU A 119 -16.08 8.72 -4.71
#